data_1fe8b1db299e4f3a26f7faf8b96c738a
#
_entry.id   1fe8b1db299e4f3a26f7faf8b96c738a
#
_cell.length_a   1.000
_cell.length_b   1.000
_cell.length_c   1.000
_cell.angle_alpha   90.00
_cell.angle_beta   90.00
_cell.angle_gamma   90.00
#
_symmetry.space_group_name_H-M   'P 1'
#
loop_
_entity.id
_entity.type
_entity.pdbx_description
1 polymer ?
#
loop_
_entity_poly.entity_id
_entity_poly.type
_entity_poly.pdbx_seq_one_letter_code
_entity_poly.pdbx_strand_id
1 'polypeptide(L)'
;MMEFDGRGAPRWKVRPPAARLCPLLTLGPHPQFTGKDLLNGQTDGSSFPNGGLRATHCAGAFLTIDPESPPFILGDTMYLPSVVAAYTGVALDEKTPLHRAVQALSKEGVKLLGQLGLKTAGLVNNIGLEQEIFLVPRDAYFRRPDLQFAGRTVMGRLPGRGQEMSDHYMAPLTEHTPALSCMQEIQERCFKVGIPLKTRHREVAPNQYEFAPLFGSVVSQTDQNLVVMQIIEETAAKYGLAALMQEKPFQGVNGSGKHNNWSISTAEGAQLLNPAQLFAKTNNPDVFPVVMAALVSALDKHGDLLRMAISSPGNDFRLGAMEAPPAVISTYLGADMTSYLERFVAGATETYTPRTVPLSFGVDAIRPIEIPAEDRNRTSPFPYGGARFEFRAVGSSQNVSLVNTVLATITADGFKTISDRVEKGEKATAVARELLKKHFRVVFNGNGYDKSWPAEADARGIWRINSGVEAIQRFTVDKNKALFGAFKVFTEEECEARQEVLLNHYIGTVECEALTMVDMINQHVIPSIKEADLKEHLPAVAAACKKVHDAVHALHSAGDTPKAAAAARVLRLETMIEARKVVDAVEAVVPANKWTLATYKELLFLDSTDSQWGM
;
A
#
# COMPACT_ATOMS: atom_id res chain seq x y z
N MET A 1 -4.56 -15.76 26.75
CA MET A 1 -3.20 -16.31 26.90
C MET A 1 -2.82 -16.93 25.57
N MET A 2 -1.73 -16.50 24.99
CA MET A 2 -1.26 -17.01 23.70
C MET A 2 -0.46 -18.28 23.96
N GLU A 3 -0.84 -19.39 23.35
CA GLU A 3 -0.04 -20.62 23.34
C GLU A 3 0.47 -20.84 21.92
N PHE A 4 1.71 -21.28 21.79
CA PHE A 4 2.29 -21.65 20.51
C PHE A 4 2.11 -23.16 20.30
N ASP A 5 1.71 -23.57 19.11
CA ASP A 5 1.71 -24.99 18.75
C ASP A 5 3.16 -25.49 18.62
N GLY A 6 3.36 -26.81 18.60
CA GLY A 6 4.68 -27.43 18.48
C GLY A 6 5.47 -27.07 17.21
N ARG A 7 4.95 -26.18 16.34
CA ARG A 7 5.57 -25.63 15.13
C ARG A 7 5.79 -24.13 15.20
N GLY A 8 5.55 -23.51 16.39
CA GLY A 8 5.74 -22.08 16.61
C GLY A 8 4.62 -21.18 16.07
N ALA A 9 3.51 -21.75 15.61
CA ALA A 9 2.36 -20.95 15.19
C ALA A 9 1.51 -20.53 16.40
N PRO A 10 1.09 -19.27 16.52
CA PRO A 10 0.26 -18.81 17.62
C PRO A 10 -1.14 -19.44 17.53
N ARG A 11 -1.55 -20.10 18.60
CA ARG A 11 -2.93 -20.57 18.78
C ARG A 11 -3.62 -19.72 19.83
N TRP A 12 -4.75 -19.15 19.44
CA TRP A 12 -5.62 -18.41 20.33
C TRP A 12 -6.51 -19.39 21.10
N LYS A 13 -6.32 -19.46 22.41
CA LYS A 13 -7.34 -19.99 23.31
C LYS A 13 -8.15 -18.81 23.85
N VAL A 14 -9.26 -18.50 23.22
CA VAL A 14 -10.28 -17.65 23.82
C VAL A 14 -10.91 -18.47 24.96
N ARG A 15 -10.60 -18.13 26.21
CA ARG A 15 -11.27 -18.75 27.36
C ARG A 15 -12.71 -18.22 27.50
N PRO A 16 -13.65 -19.07 27.92
CA PRO A 16 -15.09 -18.84 27.93
C PRO A 16 -15.69 -17.65 28.69
N PRO A 17 -15.01 -16.78 29.44
CA PRO A 17 -15.73 -15.60 29.93
C PRO A 17 -16.20 -14.67 28.83
N ALA A 18 -15.50 -14.64 27.68
CA ALA A 18 -15.93 -13.84 26.52
C ALA A 18 -17.25 -14.36 25.92
N ALA A 19 -17.49 -15.67 25.95
CA ALA A 19 -18.74 -16.26 25.47
C ALA A 19 -19.98 -15.88 26.33
N ARG A 20 -19.78 -15.42 27.56
CA ARG A 20 -20.86 -14.91 28.40
C ARG A 20 -21.12 -13.42 28.21
N LEU A 21 -20.18 -12.68 27.63
CA LEU A 21 -20.29 -11.24 27.42
C LEU A 21 -20.86 -10.88 26.04
N CYS A 22 -20.88 -11.82 25.11
CA CYS A 22 -21.44 -11.59 23.78
C CYS A 22 -22.36 -12.76 23.37
N PRO A 23 -23.68 -12.67 23.65
CA PRO A 23 -24.65 -13.68 23.22
C PRO A 23 -24.62 -13.95 21.71
N LEU A 24 -24.11 -13.00 20.92
CA LEU A 24 -24.01 -13.08 19.48
C LEU A 24 -22.94 -14.09 18.99
N LEU A 25 -21.93 -14.41 19.80
CA LEU A 25 -20.93 -15.43 19.44
C LEU A 25 -21.49 -16.87 19.55
N THR A 26 -22.70 -17.03 20.09
CA THR A 26 -23.38 -18.33 20.19
C THR A 26 -24.46 -18.56 19.12
N LEU A 27 -24.70 -17.57 18.25
CA LEU A 27 -25.79 -17.58 17.27
C LEU A 27 -25.34 -18.12 15.89
N GLY A 28 -24.75 -19.29 15.86
CA GLY A 28 -24.38 -19.96 14.60
C GLY A 28 -23.05 -19.49 13.98
N PRO A 29 -22.67 -20.02 12.83
CA PRO A 29 -21.36 -19.79 12.23
C PRO A 29 -21.11 -18.36 11.71
N HIS A 30 -22.18 -17.59 11.48
CA HIS A 30 -22.11 -16.23 10.94
C HIS A 30 -23.10 -15.31 11.65
N PRO A 31 -22.77 -14.79 12.85
CA PRO A 31 -23.66 -13.87 13.56
C PRO A 31 -23.85 -12.60 12.74
N GLN A 32 -25.10 -12.25 12.54
CA GLN A 32 -25.50 -11.05 11.82
C GLN A 32 -25.93 -9.97 12.79
N PHE A 33 -25.38 -8.78 12.62
CA PHE A 33 -25.76 -7.60 13.39
C PHE A 33 -26.72 -6.75 12.56
N THR A 34 -27.90 -6.52 13.09
CA THR A 34 -28.75 -5.43 12.63
C THR A 34 -28.68 -4.29 13.64
N GLY A 35 -28.88 -3.06 13.21
CA GLY A 35 -28.87 -1.94 14.14
C GLY A 35 -29.86 -2.08 15.29
N LYS A 36 -30.94 -2.84 15.07
CA LYS A 36 -31.98 -3.09 16.09
C LYS A 36 -31.52 -3.99 17.24
N ASP A 37 -30.54 -4.82 16.99
CA ASP A 37 -30.05 -5.83 17.95
C ASP A 37 -28.90 -5.31 18.81
N LEU A 38 -28.42 -4.09 18.52
CA LEU A 38 -27.34 -3.44 19.23
C LEU A 38 -27.88 -2.29 20.11
N LEU A 39 -27.35 -2.18 21.32
CA LEU A 39 -27.63 -1.06 22.25
C LEU A 39 -29.12 -0.70 22.34
N ASN A 40 -29.99 -1.66 22.59
CA ASN A 40 -31.44 -1.48 22.65
C ASN A 40 -32.07 -0.89 21.36
N GLY A 41 -31.50 -1.20 20.23
CA GLY A 41 -31.97 -0.75 18.92
C GLY A 41 -31.58 0.67 18.55
N GLN A 42 -30.70 1.31 19.30
CA GLN A 42 -30.25 2.67 19.02
C GLN A 42 -29.19 2.77 17.91
N THR A 43 -28.46 1.70 17.67
CA THR A 43 -27.41 1.65 16.63
C THR A 43 -27.90 0.85 15.45
N ASP A 44 -27.90 1.44 14.29
CA ASP A 44 -28.15 0.75 13.02
C ASP A 44 -26.87 0.69 12.17
N GLY A 45 -26.86 -0.19 11.17
CA GLY A 45 -25.73 -0.32 10.24
C GLY A 45 -25.66 0.80 9.20
N SER A 46 -26.60 1.74 9.17
CA SER A 46 -26.66 2.82 8.17
C SER A 46 -25.52 3.84 8.32
N SER A 47 -24.90 3.90 9.51
CA SER A 47 -23.70 4.72 9.75
C SER A 47 -22.43 4.11 9.20
N PHE A 48 -22.45 2.83 8.82
CA PHE A 48 -21.32 2.08 8.30
C PHE A 48 -21.50 1.77 6.80
N PRO A 49 -20.42 1.62 6.05
CA PRO A 49 -19.07 2.10 6.34
C PRO A 49 -19.03 3.61 6.47
N ASN A 50 -18.03 4.12 7.16
CA ASN A 50 -17.81 5.55 7.27
C ASN A 50 -17.44 6.15 5.90
N GLY A 51 -18.02 7.29 5.56
CA GLY A 51 -17.65 8.07 4.38
C GLY A 51 -18.16 7.50 3.05
N GLY A 52 -17.32 7.54 2.04
CA GLY A 52 -17.57 7.47 0.62
C GLY A 52 -18.65 6.50 0.12
N LEU A 53 -18.51 5.18 0.29
CA LEU A 53 -19.45 4.21 -0.30
C LEU A 53 -20.88 4.37 0.23
N ARG A 54 -21.06 4.79 1.46
CA ARG A 54 -22.37 5.10 2.01
C ARG A 54 -23.09 6.23 1.27
N ALA A 55 -22.34 7.20 0.75
CA ALA A 55 -22.91 8.32 0.01
C ALA A 55 -23.50 7.89 -1.34
N THR A 56 -23.09 6.75 -1.88
CA THR A 56 -23.60 6.19 -3.14
C THR A 56 -24.87 5.32 -2.94
N HIS A 57 -25.27 5.03 -1.69
CA HIS A 57 -26.37 4.12 -1.36
C HIS A 57 -27.27 4.73 -0.30
N CYS A 58 -28.55 4.89 -0.62
CA CYS A 58 -29.55 5.52 0.24
C CYS A 58 -30.17 4.58 1.26
N ALA A 59 -29.95 3.26 1.15
CA ALA A 59 -30.57 2.25 1.99
C ALA A 59 -29.74 1.97 3.25
N GLY A 60 -30.38 1.41 4.28
CA GLY A 60 -29.70 0.88 5.46
C GLY A 60 -28.69 -0.20 5.13
N ALA A 61 -27.79 -0.48 6.05
CA ALA A 61 -26.75 -1.48 5.91
C ALA A 61 -26.84 -2.55 7.00
N PHE A 62 -26.32 -3.74 6.67
CA PHE A 62 -26.18 -4.88 7.57
C PHE A 62 -24.71 -5.16 7.82
N LEU A 63 -24.41 -5.57 9.05
CA LEU A 63 -23.08 -6.03 9.43
C LEU A 63 -23.11 -7.53 9.77
N THR A 64 -22.05 -8.23 9.42
CA THR A 64 -21.79 -9.58 9.88
C THR A 64 -20.32 -9.74 10.24
N ILE A 65 -20.03 -10.52 11.29
CA ILE A 65 -18.66 -10.77 11.73
C ILE A 65 -17.92 -11.60 10.66
N ASP A 66 -16.68 -11.21 10.41
CA ASP A 66 -15.78 -11.96 9.55
C ASP A 66 -15.07 -13.06 10.37
N PRO A 67 -15.31 -14.35 10.07
CA PRO A 67 -14.69 -15.44 10.82
C PRO A 67 -13.17 -15.60 10.54
N GLU A 68 -12.64 -14.99 9.49
CA GLU A 68 -11.20 -15.05 9.17
C GLU A 68 -10.37 -14.04 9.99
N SER A 69 -11.04 -13.08 10.64
CA SER A 69 -10.41 -12.11 11.52
C SER A 69 -10.95 -12.24 12.94
N PRO A 70 -10.13 -12.71 13.90
CA PRO A 70 -10.60 -12.95 15.25
C PRO A 70 -10.94 -11.64 15.98
N PRO A 71 -12.01 -11.60 16.78
CA PRO A 71 -12.26 -10.49 17.70
C PRO A 71 -11.10 -10.30 18.69
N PHE A 72 -10.83 -9.04 19.05
CA PHE A 72 -9.75 -8.70 19.98
C PHE A 72 -10.16 -7.55 20.90
N ILE A 73 -9.40 -7.37 21.99
CA ILE A 73 -9.58 -6.27 22.93
C ILE A 73 -8.33 -5.39 22.90
N LEU A 74 -8.52 -4.11 22.62
CA LEU A 74 -7.50 -3.09 22.68
C LEU A 74 -7.91 -2.03 23.71
N GLY A 75 -7.15 -1.91 24.79
CA GLY A 75 -7.56 -1.12 25.95
C GLY A 75 -8.78 -1.74 26.65
N ASP A 76 -9.86 -1.00 26.74
CA ASP A 76 -11.16 -1.39 27.28
C ASP A 76 -12.23 -1.64 26.20
N THR A 77 -11.83 -1.57 24.93
CA THR A 77 -12.72 -1.67 23.77
C THR A 77 -12.56 -3.03 23.08
N MET A 78 -13.71 -3.70 22.86
CA MET A 78 -13.78 -4.93 22.06
C MET A 78 -14.00 -4.59 20.58
N TYR A 79 -13.13 -5.09 19.73
CA TYR A 79 -13.20 -4.95 18.28
C TYR A 79 -13.75 -6.22 17.66
N LEU A 80 -14.78 -6.06 16.81
CA LEU A 80 -15.43 -7.13 16.06
C LEU A 80 -15.19 -6.90 14.56
N PRO A 81 -14.15 -7.51 13.96
CA PRO A 81 -13.94 -7.40 12.52
C PRO A 81 -15.18 -7.85 11.75
N SER A 82 -15.69 -6.98 10.87
CA SER A 82 -16.98 -7.18 10.22
C SER A 82 -16.92 -6.80 8.75
N VAL A 83 -17.86 -7.33 7.99
CA VAL A 83 -18.17 -6.91 6.62
C VAL A 83 -19.52 -6.19 6.60
N VAL A 84 -19.71 -5.30 5.62
CA VAL A 84 -20.89 -4.43 5.53
C VAL A 84 -21.52 -4.54 4.15
N ALA A 85 -22.83 -4.80 4.12
CA ALA A 85 -23.60 -4.83 2.89
C ALA A 85 -24.79 -3.87 2.95
N ALA A 86 -25.10 -3.22 1.84
CA ALA A 86 -26.33 -2.44 1.71
C ALA A 86 -27.56 -3.34 1.80
N TYR A 87 -28.72 -2.73 2.06
CA TYR A 87 -30.01 -3.44 2.04
C TYR A 87 -30.27 -4.17 0.71
N THR A 88 -29.73 -3.68 -0.40
CA THR A 88 -29.79 -4.29 -1.72
C THR A 88 -28.82 -5.46 -1.92
N GLY A 89 -27.95 -5.75 -0.95
CA GLY A 89 -26.91 -6.77 -1.03
C GLY A 89 -25.58 -6.33 -1.66
N VAL A 90 -25.47 -5.04 -2.04
CA VAL A 90 -24.21 -4.47 -2.55
C VAL A 90 -23.20 -4.38 -1.41
N ALA A 91 -21.96 -4.79 -1.66
CA ALA A 91 -20.88 -4.68 -0.69
C ALA A 91 -20.47 -3.21 -0.49
N LEU A 92 -20.52 -2.74 0.76
CA LEU A 92 -20.16 -1.37 1.15
C LEU A 92 -18.79 -1.30 1.86
N ASP A 93 -18.08 -2.41 1.96
CA ASP A 93 -16.77 -2.52 2.58
C ASP A 93 -15.69 -2.89 1.55
N GLU A 94 -14.42 -2.86 1.98
CA GLU A 94 -13.29 -3.27 1.17
C GLU A 94 -12.98 -4.78 1.30
N LYS A 95 -13.50 -5.45 2.33
CA LYS A 95 -13.22 -6.83 2.68
C LYS A 95 -14.02 -7.84 1.86
N THR A 96 -15.32 -7.58 1.64
CA THR A 96 -16.17 -8.49 0.86
C THR A 96 -15.62 -8.72 -0.55
N PRO A 97 -15.21 -7.70 -1.31
CA PRO A 97 -14.53 -7.92 -2.59
C PRO A 97 -13.24 -8.71 -2.48
N LEU A 98 -12.45 -8.50 -1.41
CA LEU A 98 -11.24 -9.26 -1.16
C LEU A 98 -11.54 -10.76 -0.96
N HIS A 99 -12.53 -11.11 -0.13
CA HIS A 99 -12.97 -12.50 0.05
C HIS A 99 -13.42 -13.14 -1.27
N ARG A 100 -14.22 -12.42 -2.07
CA ARG A 100 -14.68 -12.88 -3.38
C ARG A 100 -13.49 -13.15 -4.32
N ALA A 101 -12.50 -12.27 -4.34
CA ALA A 101 -11.30 -12.40 -5.17
C ALA A 101 -10.41 -13.57 -4.74
N VAL A 102 -10.20 -13.76 -3.43
CA VAL A 102 -9.45 -14.91 -2.87
C VAL A 102 -10.15 -16.22 -3.19
N GLN A 103 -11.47 -16.26 -3.09
CA GLN A 103 -12.26 -17.43 -3.47
C GLN A 103 -12.13 -17.75 -4.97
N ALA A 104 -12.18 -16.72 -5.83
CA ALA A 104 -11.98 -16.88 -7.27
C ALA A 104 -10.56 -17.40 -7.58
N LEU A 105 -9.53 -16.83 -6.94
CA LEU A 105 -8.15 -17.28 -7.06
C LEU A 105 -8.01 -18.75 -6.64
N SER A 106 -8.58 -19.13 -5.51
CA SER A 106 -8.54 -20.51 -5.02
C SER A 106 -9.23 -21.47 -6.00
N LYS A 107 -10.41 -21.13 -6.50
CA LYS A 107 -11.16 -21.95 -7.45
C LYS A 107 -10.38 -22.21 -8.74
N GLU A 108 -9.90 -21.17 -9.38
CA GLU A 108 -9.21 -21.31 -10.67
C GLU A 108 -7.81 -21.93 -10.49
N GLY A 109 -7.15 -21.65 -9.36
CA GLY A 109 -5.86 -22.27 -9.05
C GLY A 109 -5.96 -23.75 -8.74
N VAL A 110 -6.94 -24.20 -7.97
CA VAL A 110 -7.20 -25.64 -7.72
C VAL A 110 -7.45 -26.38 -9.03
N LYS A 111 -8.22 -25.77 -9.94
CA LYS A 111 -8.50 -26.31 -11.26
C LYS A 111 -7.21 -26.51 -12.07
N LEU A 112 -6.41 -25.46 -12.20
CA LEU A 112 -5.14 -25.51 -12.96
C LEU A 112 -4.14 -26.49 -12.34
N LEU A 113 -3.95 -26.44 -11.02
CA LEU A 113 -3.00 -27.31 -10.32
C LEU A 113 -3.42 -28.78 -10.42
N GLY A 114 -4.72 -29.07 -10.37
CA GLY A 114 -5.25 -30.42 -10.60
C GLY A 114 -4.90 -30.95 -12.00
N GLN A 115 -4.98 -30.12 -13.02
CA GLN A 115 -4.58 -30.47 -14.39
C GLN A 115 -3.04 -30.68 -14.52
N LEU A 116 -2.27 -30.06 -13.64
CA LEU A 116 -0.81 -30.21 -13.57
C LEU A 116 -0.35 -31.34 -12.62
N GLY A 117 -1.30 -32.09 -12.06
CA GLY A 117 -1.03 -33.23 -11.18
C GLY A 117 -0.87 -32.89 -9.68
N LEU A 118 -1.09 -31.64 -9.27
CA LEU A 118 -1.06 -31.24 -7.87
C LEU A 118 -2.49 -31.07 -7.34
N LYS A 119 -2.93 -32.02 -6.50
CA LYS A 119 -4.22 -31.94 -5.83
C LYS A 119 -4.09 -31.11 -4.54
N THR A 120 -5.01 -30.18 -4.33
CA THR A 120 -5.10 -29.34 -3.14
C THR A 120 -6.56 -29.05 -2.80
N ALA A 121 -6.84 -28.84 -1.52
CA ALA A 121 -8.16 -28.44 -1.03
C ALA A 121 -8.49 -26.97 -1.35
N GLY A 122 -7.47 -26.13 -1.57
CA GLY A 122 -7.64 -24.71 -1.84
C GLY A 122 -6.32 -23.99 -1.98
N LEU A 123 -6.38 -22.69 -2.32
CA LEU A 123 -5.23 -21.80 -2.27
C LEU A 123 -5.40 -20.76 -1.17
N VAL A 124 -4.27 -20.39 -0.57
CA VAL A 124 -4.17 -19.33 0.41
C VAL A 124 -3.35 -18.21 -0.22
N ASN A 125 -3.92 -17.01 -0.26
CA ASN A 125 -3.20 -15.81 -0.60
C ASN A 125 -2.53 -15.26 0.66
N ASN A 126 -1.19 -15.14 0.66
CA ASN A 126 -0.41 -14.68 1.79
C ASN A 126 0.19 -13.32 1.49
N ILE A 127 0.17 -12.44 2.50
CA ILE A 127 0.87 -11.15 2.44
C ILE A 127 1.65 -10.88 3.72
N GLY A 128 2.68 -10.03 3.58
CA GLY A 128 3.39 -9.40 4.70
C GLY A 128 3.59 -7.94 4.34
N LEU A 129 3.10 -7.04 5.20
CA LEU A 129 3.04 -5.62 4.92
C LEU A 129 4.16 -4.88 5.66
N GLU A 130 5.05 -4.23 4.92
CA GLU A 130 6.05 -3.33 5.48
C GLU A 130 5.44 -1.93 5.61
N GLN A 131 5.21 -1.48 6.85
CA GLN A 131 4.60 -0.17 7.12
C GLN A 131 5.68 0.87 7.39
N GLU A 132 5.92 1.74 6.42
CA GLU A 132 6.76 2.92 6.61
C GLU A 132 5.95 4.09 7.16
N ILE A 133 6.58 4.88 8.03
CA ILE A 133 5.99 6.06 8.69
C ILE A 133 7.05 7.12 8.97
N PHE A 134 6.60 8.36 9.25
CA PHE A 134 7.42 9.36 9.94
C PHE A 134 6.93 9.54 11.37
N LEU A 135 7.87 9.75 12.30
CA LEU A 135 7.61 10.16 13.68
C LEU A 135 8.24 11.55 13.88
N VAL A 136 7.42 12.55 14.07
CA VAL A 136 7.87 13.94 14.18
C VAL A 136 7.52 14.52 15.56
N PRO A 137 8.27 15.53 16.07
CA PRO A 137 7.93 16.18 17.34
C PRO A 137 6.51 16.74 17.31
N ARG A 138 5.72 16.42 18.33
CA ARG A 138 4.29 16.78 18.39
C ARG A 138 4.06 18.28 18.53
N ASP A 139 4.93 19.00 19.19
CA ASP A 139 4.88 20.47 19.31
C ASP A 139 5.14 21.15 17.96
N ALA A 140 6.10 20.66 17.19
CA ALA A 140 6.35 21.11 15.82
C ALA A 140 5.20 20.78 14.88
N TYR A 141 4.61 19.58 15.02
CA TYR A 141 3.42 19.17 14.27
C TYR A 141 2.24 20.12 14.49
N PHE A 142 1.96 20.54 15.73
CA PHE A 142 0.87 21.48 16.02
C PHE A 142 1.11 22.90 15.50
N ARG A 143 2.31 23.24 15.11
CA ARG A 143 2.62 24.49 14.40
C ARG A 143 2.53 24.38 12.88
N ARG A 144 1.96 23.25 12.37
CA ARG A 144 1.81 22.96 10.94
C ARG A 144 0.36 22.57 10.61
N PRO A 145 -0.49 23.55 10.25
CA PRO A 145 -1.88 23.25 9.85
C PRO A 145 -1.97 22.23 8.71
N ASP A 146 -1.05 22.27 7.75
CA ASP A 146 -1.01 21.32 6.64
C ASP A 146 -0.74 19.87 7.08
N LEU A 147 0.13 19.65 8.07
CA LEU A 147 0.32 18.32 8.63
C LEU A 147 -0.93 17.82 9.37
N GLN A 148 -1.62 18.73 10.10
CA GLN A 148 -2.82 18.39 10.86
C GLN A 148 -4.02 18.06 9.96
N PHE A 149 -4.21 18.79 8.87
CA PHE A 149 -5.38 18.63 8.00
C PHE A 149 -5.14 17.71 6.81
N ALA A 150 -3.93 17.73 6.24
CA ALA A 150 -3.63 16.98 5.02
C ALA A 150 -2.56 15.89 5.19
N GLY A 151 -1.95 15.76 6.37
CA GLY A 151 -0.90 14.78 6.65
C GLY A 151 0.41 15.04 5.92
N ARG A 152 0.53 16.12 5.14
CA ARG A 152 1.73 16.50 4.40
C ARG A 152 1.96 18.00 4.40
N THR A 153 3.22 18.39 4.22
CA THR A 153 3.59 19.80 4.10
C THR A 153 3.29 20.33 2.70
N VAL A 154 2.53 21.42 2.60
CA VAL A 154 2.25 22.11 1.33
C VAL A 154 3.32 23.18 1.01
N MET A 155 4.16 23.51 1.99
CA MET A 155 5.30 24.42 1.88
C MET A 155 6.39 23.99 2.86
N GLY A 156 7.63 24.44 2.66
CA GLY A 156 8.77 24.18 3.53
C GLY A 156 9.99 23.70 2.74
N ARG A 157 11.16 24.09 3.19
CA ARG A 157 12.44 23.79 2.54
C ARG A 157 13.32 22.89 3.39
N LEU A 158 14.14 22.07 2.73
CA LEU A 158 15.15 21.29 3.41
C LEU A 158 16.22 22.19 4.06
N PRO A 159 16.65 21.87 5.28
CA PRO A 159 17.82 22.50 5.89
C PRO A 159 19.11 22.04 5.20
N GLY A 160 20.22 22.70 5.50
CA GLY A 160 21.51 22.40 4.90
C GLY A 160 22.02 20.97 5.13
N ARG A 161 21.60 20.31 6.21
CA ARG A 161 21.93 18.89 6.46
C ARG A 161 21.33 17.97 5.39
N GLY A 162 20.06 18.18 5.01
CA GLY A 162 19.36 17.36 4.01
C GLY A 162 19.29 15.86 4.37
N GLN A 163 18.84 15.04 3.43
CA GLN A 163 18.78 13.59 3.61
C GLN A 163 20.15 12.93 3.49
N GLU A 164 21.00 13.39 2.57
CA GLU A 164 22.30 12.78 2.25
C GLU A 164 23.27 12.76 3.44
N MET A 165 23.17 13.76 4.31
CA MET A 165 23.98 13.87 5.54
C MET A 165 23.30 13.22 6.75
N SER A 166 22.12 12.66 6.54
CA SER A 166 21.33 12.04 7.60
C SER A 166 21.72 10.57 7.74
N ASP A 167 21.05 9.93 8.60
CA ASP A 167 21.25 8.53 8.85
C ASP A 167 20.69 7.68 7.73
N HIS A 168 21.06 6.46 7.75
CA HIS A 168 20.46 5.39 6.97
C HIS A 168 19.87 4.35 7.92
N TYR A 169 19.07 3.43 7.40
CA TYR A 169 18.33 2.44 8.19
C TYR A 169 19.20 1.54 9.09
N MET A 170 20.51 1.48 8.85
CA MET A 170 21.47 0.75 9.70
C MET A 170 22.07 1.61 10.81
N ALA A 171 21.76 2.91 10.86
CA ALA A 171 22.30 3.79 11.90
C ALA A 171 21.71 3.45 13.29
N PRO A 172 22.47 3.69 14.37
CA PRO A 172 21.98 3.48 15.73
C PRO A 172 20.73 4.31 16.03
N LEU A 173 19.80 3.72 16.78
CA LEU A 173 18.59 4.41 17.24
C LEU A 173 18.81 5.24 18.51
N THR A 174 20.01 5.24 19.07
CA THR A 174 20.32 5.90 20.35
C THR A 174 20.12 7.41 20.32
N GLU A 175 20.38 8.04 19.20
CA GLU A 175 20.14 9.48 19.00
C GLU A 175 18.65 9.83 18.88
N HIS A 176 17.82 8.82 18.72
CA HIS A 176 16.38 8.94 18.54
C HIS A 176 15.61 8.18 19.63
N THR A 177 16.06 8.32 20.89
CA THR A 177 15.51 7.59 22.04
C THR A 177 13.97 7.66 22.17
N PRO A 178 13.31 8.83 21.97
CA PRO A 178 11.84 8.88 22.01
C PRO A 178 11.20 7.99 20.94
N ALA A 179 11.72 8.01 19.72
CA ALA A 179 11.21 7.16 18.63
C ALA A 179 11.46 5.68 18.92
N LEU A 180 12.64 5.30 19.43
CA LEU A 180 12.94 3.92 19.81
C LEU A 180 12.00 3.41 20.89
N SER A 181 11.79 4.18 21.97
CA SER A 181 10.88 3.81 23.06
C SER A 181 9.43 3.70 22.57
N CYS A 182 8.99 4.62 21.72
CA CYS A 182 7.70 4.57 21.05
C CYS A 182 7.54 3.28 20.23
N MET A 183 8.51 2.95 19.39
CA MET A 183 8.49 1.75 18.55
C MET A 183 8.49 0.46 19.37
N GLN A 184 9.16 0.43 20.50
CA GLN A 184 9.12 -0.70 21.43
C GLN A 184 7.72 -0.91 22.00
N GLU A 185 7.08 0.16 22.50
CA GLU A 185 5.70 0.05 23.02
C GLU A 185 4.71 -0.34 21.92
N ILE A 186 4.87 0.19 20.68
CA ILE A 186 4.05 -0.23 19.55
C ILE A 186 4.12 -1.75 19.34
N GLN A 187 5.32 -2.33 19.31
CA GLN A 187 5.49 -3.77 19.19
C GLN A 187 4.83 -4.54 20.33
N GLU A 188 5.03 -4.10 21.57
CA GLU A 188 4.42 -4.75 22.75
C GLU A 188 2.89 -4.70 22.69
N ARG A 189 2.30 -3.58 22.29
CA ARG A 189 0.86 -3.44 22.12
C ARG A 189 0.33 -4.36 21.01
N CYS A 190 1.04 -4.44 19.89
CA CYS A 190 0.73 -5.35 18.78
C CYS A 190 0.79 -6.82 19.25
N PHE A 191 1.82 -7.21 19.99
CA PHE A 191 1.93 -8.57 20.53
C PHE A 191 0.79 -8.92 21.48
N LYS A 192 0.33 -7.98 22.32
CA LYS A 192 -0.80 -8.19 23.24
C LYS A 192 -2.11 -8.49 22.51
N VAL A 193 -2.32 -7.94 21.32
CA VAL A 193 -3.49 -8.24 20.49
C VAL A 193 -3.23 -9.31 19.42
N GLY A 194 -2.03 -9.94 19.46
CA GLY A 194 -1.65 -11.08 18.64
C GLY A 194 -1.14 -10.74 17.24
N ILE A 195 -0.74 -9.52 17.02
CA ILE A 195 -0.11 -9.10 15.78
C ILE A 195 1.40 -9.30 15.91
N PRO A 196 2.01 -10.22 15.13
CA PRO A 196 3.42 -10.55 15.25
C PRO A 196 4.30 -9.53 14.52
N LEU A 197 4.42 -8.33 15.05
CA LEU A 197 5.22 -7.24 14.47
C LEU A 197 6.71 -7.54 14.71
N LYS A 198 7.33 -8.24 13.75
CA LYS A 198 8.63 -8.87 13.90
C LYS A 198 9.80 -7.89 13.96
N THR A 199 9.81 -6.92 13.04
CA THR A 199 10.95 -6.01 12.89
C THR A 199 10.52 -4.56 13.00
N ARG A 200 11.44 -3.73 13.44
CA ARG A 200 11.42 -2.28 13.37
C ARG A 200 12.81 -1.77 13.06
N HIS A 201 12.91 -0.73 12.28
CA HIS A 201 14.19 -0.05 11.99
C HIS A 201 13.96 1.39 11.50
N ARG A 202 15.06 2.12 11.34
CA ARG A 202 15.06 3.42 10.68
C ARG A 202 15.04 3.22 9.17
N GLU A 203 14.41 4.18 8.49
CA GLU A 203 14.48 4.33 7.05
C GLU A 203 15.48 5.43 6.64
N VAL A 204 15.63 5.63 5.33
CA VAL A 204 16.65 6.52 4.77
C VAL A 204 16.36 7.99 5.05
N ALA A 205 15.09 8.42 5.02
CA ALA A 205 14.74 9.80 5.33
C ALA A 205 14.89 10.08 6.84
N PRO A 206 15.27 11.30 7.23
CA PRO A 206 15.29 11.70 8.63
C PRO A 206 13.92 11.49 9.28
N ASN A 207 13.90 10.95 10.49
CA ASN A 207 12.68 10.63 11.25
C ASN A 207 11.70 9.66 10.55
N GLN A 208 12.19 8.89 9.59
CA GLN A 208 11.42 7.83 8.94
C GLN A 208 11.78 6.47 9.54
N TYR A 209 10.75 5.64 9.74
CA TYR A 209 10.84 4.33 10.39
C TYR A 209 9.96 3.33 9.67
N GLU A 210 10.25 2.02 9.87
CA GLU A 210 9.49 0.92 9.29
C GLU A 210 9.17 -0.14 10.34
N PHE A 211 7.98 -0.72 10.20
CA PHE A 211 7.56 -1.93 10.88
C PHE A 211 7.21 -3.02 9.88
N ALA A 212 7.66 -4.25 10.14
CA ALA A 212 7.28 -5.40 9.34
C ALA A 212 6.81 -6.57 10.21
N PRO A 213 5.59 -7.09 9.97
CA PRO A 213 5.06 -8.27 10.65
C PRO A 213 5.60 -9.57 10.03
N LEU A 214 5.33 -10.69 10.68
CA LEU A 214 5.31 -11.99 10.02
C LEU A 214 4.15 -12.03 9.03
N PHE A 215 4.37 -12.66 7.87
CA PHE A 215 3.33 -12.83 6.85
C PHE A 215 2.20 -13.76 7.34
N GLY A 216 1.03 -13.61 6.75
CA GLY A 216 -0.14 -14.44 7.02
C GLY A 216 -1.19 -14.34 5.92
N SER A 217 -2.41 -14.86 6.16
CA SER A 217 -3.49 -14.77 5.19
C SER A 217 -3.84 -13.31 4.89
N VAL A 218 -4.18 -13.03 3.64
CA VAL A 218 -4.39 -11.66 3.14
C VAL A 218 -5.47 -10.91 3.92
N VAL A 219 -6.56 -11.56 4.29
CA VAL A 219 -7.66 -10.92 5.03
C VAL A 219 -7.20 -10.53 6.44
N SER A 220 -6.63 -11.48 7.17
CA SER A 220 -6.13 -11.24 8.53
C SER A 220 -5.02 -10.18 8.57
N GLN A 221 -4.07 -10.23 7.63
CA GLN A 221 -2.98 -9.24 7.56
C GLN A 221 -3.47 -7.84 7.22
N THR A 222 -4.49 -7.73 6.39
CA THR A 222 -5.11 -6.44 6.06
C THR A 222 -5.74 -5.81 7.30
N ASP A 223 -6.52 -6.56 8.06
CA ASP A 223 -7.11 -6.08 9.31
C ASP A 223 -6.06 -5.76 10.36
N GLN A 224 -5.06 -6.62 10.52
CA GLN A 224 -3.94 -6.40 11.45
C GLN A 224 -3.19 -5.11 11.12
N ASN A 225 -2.98 -4.80 9.85
CA ASN A 225 -2.30 -3.57 9.46
C ASN A 225 -3.10 -2.32 9.87
N LEU A 226 -4.43 -2.32 9.73
CA LEU A 226 -5.27 -1.20 10.19
C LEU A 226 -5.15 -1.00 11.70
N VAL A 227 -5.11 -2.09 12.46
CA VAL A 227 -4.87 -2.04 13.91
C VAL A 227 -3.47 -1.54 14.24
N VAL A 228 -2.45 -1.96 13.50
CA VAL A 228 -1.08 -1.46 13.65
C VAL A 228 -1.02 0.05 13.44
N MET A 229 -1.67 0.57 12.38
CA MET A 229 -1.72 2.02 12.12
C MET A 229 -2.37 2.78 13.29
N GLN A 230 -3.49 2.29 13.83
CA GLN A 230 -4.13 2.88 15.02
C GLN A 230 -3.19 2.85 16.23
N ILE A 231 -2.56 1.72 16.52
CA ILE A 231 -1.62 1.60 17.64
C ILE A 231 -0.42 2.54 17.50
N ILE A 232 0.08 2.74 16.28
CA ILE A 232 1.17 3.68 15.99
C ILE A 232 0.76 5.10 16.37
N GLU A 233 -0.41 5.58 15.87
CA GLU A 233 -0.89 6.94 16.14
C GLU A 233 -1.12 7.19 17.64
N GLU A 234 -1.82 6.27 18.30
CA GLU A 234 -2.09 6.36 19.74
C GLU A 234 -0.82 6.35 20.59
N THR A 235 0.15 5.51 20.21
CA THR A 235 1.40 5.38 20.97
C THR A 235 2.32 6.56 20.74
N ALA A 236 2.43 7.04 19.49
CA ALA A 236 3.24 8.23 19.18
C ALA A 236 2.85 9.42 20.06
N ALA A 237 1.56 9.65 20.26
CA ALA A 237 1.07 10.73 21.10
C ALA A 237 1.57 10.68 22.55
N LYS A 238 1.74 9.48 23.13
CA LYS A 238 2.27 9.30 24.50
C LYS A 238 3.75 9.70 24.63
N TYR A 239 4.49 9.56 23.54
CA TYR A 239 5.91 9.90 23.49
C TYR A 239 6.19 11.31 22.98
N GLY A 240 5.16 12.19 22.94
CA GLY A 240 5.29 13.54 22.41
C GLY A 240 5.63 13.59 20.93
N LEU A 241 5.28 12.54 20.20
CA LEU A 241 5.46 12.41 18.77
C LEU A 241 4.10 12.45 18.04
N ALA A 242 4.13 12.80 16.76
CA ALA A 242 3.03 12.60 15.84
C ALA A 242 3.47 11.65 14.73
N ALA A 243 2.67 10.65 14.45
CA ALA A 243 2.91 9.72 13.35
C ALA A 243 2.29 10.27 12.06
N LEU A 244 3.06 10.24 10.97
CA LEU A 244 2.59 10.64 9.65
C LEU A 244 2.55 9.39 8.77
N MET A 245 1.34 9.05 8.32
CA MET A 245 1.07 7.88 7.47
C MET A 245 0.98 8.23 5.99
N GLN A 246 0.99 9.53 5.65
CA GLN A 246 0.86 9.99 4.27
C GLN A 246 2.14 9.66 3.48
N GLU A 247 2.00 9.35 2.20
CA GLU A 247 3.06 8.82 1.34
C GLU A 247 4.24 9.77 1.11
N LYS A 248 3.97 11.07 1.09
CA LYS A 248 5.00 12.09 0.83
C LYS A 248 4.80 13.31 1.74
N PRO A 249 5.04 13.18 3.05
CA PRO A 249 4.80 14.28 3.97
C PRO A 249 5.78 15.43 3.77
N PHE A 250 6.98 15.16 3.26
CA PHE A 250 8.02 16.16 3.06
C PHE A 250 8.60 16.10 1.64
N GLN A 251 8.82 17.24 1.04
CA GLN A 251 9.50 17.33 -0.24
C GLN A 251 11.01 17.24 -0.08
N GLY A 252 11.69 16.59 -1.04
CA GLY A 252 13.15 16.50 -1.07
C GLY A 252 13.76 15.38 -0.22
N VAL A 253 12.92 14.57 0.47
CA VAL A 253 13.32 13.35 1.17
C VAL A 253 12.49 12.16 0.69
N ASN A 254 12.86 10.94 1.05
CA ASN A 254 12.09 9.75 0.70
C ASN A 254 10.64 9.85 1.19
N GLY A 255 9.75 9.21 0.45
CA GLY A 255 8.36 9.00 0.88
C GLY A 255 8.19 7.64 1.54
N SER A 256 7.01 7.41 2.11
CA SER A 256 6.64 6.18 2.79
C SER A 256 5.74 5.30 1.92
N GLY A 257 6.07 4.02 1.87
CA GLY A 257 5.28 2.97 1.23
C GLY A 257 4.67 2.00 2.22
N LYS A 258 3.89 1.09 1.67
CA LYS A 258 3.40 -0.11 2.35
C LYS A 258 3.67 -1.29 1.43
N HIS A 259 4.90 -1.81 1.48
CA HIS A 259 5.30 -2.85 0.55
C HIS A 259 4.51 -4.12 0.82
N ASN A 260 3.82 -4.60 -0.20
CA ASN A 260 2.97 -5.78 -0.13
C ASN A 260 3.75 -7.00 -0.60
N ASN A 261 4.46 -7.67 0.31
CA ASN A 261 5.09 -8.96 0.05
C ASN A 261 3.97 -9.98 -0.16
N TRP A 262 3.86 -10.52 -1.37
CA TRP A 262 2.74 -11.32 -1.81
C TRP A 262 3.16 -12.70 -2.30
N SER A 263 2.46 -13.73 -1.87
CA SER A 263 2.67 -15.10 -2.32
C SER A 263 1.39 -15.92 -2.28
N ILE A 264 1.41 -17.08 -2.93
CA ILE A 264 0.30 -18.03 -2.96
C ILE A 264 0.83 -19.38 -2.49
N SER A 265 0.10 -20.01 -1.58
CA SER A 265 0.35 -21.39 -1.18
C SER A 265 -0.89 -22.26 -1.35
N THR A 266 -0.69 -23.58 -1.45
CA THR A 266 -1.80 -24.52 -1.31
C THR A 266 -2.26 -24.55 0.16
N ALA A 267 -3.47 -25.03 0.41
CA ALA A 267 -3.98 -25.23 1.76
C ALA A 267 -3.08 -26.16 2.60
N GLU A 268 -2.33 -27.05 1.95
CA GLU A 268 -1.37 -27.98 2.56
C GLU A 268 0.03 -27.35 2.70
N GLY A 269 0.20 -26.04 2.42
CA GLY A 269 1.40 -25.26 2.66
C GLY A 269 2.47 -25.31 1.56
N ALA A 270 2.20 -25.82 0.38
CA ALA A 270 3.14 -25.76 -0.74
C ALA A 270 3.14 -24.36 -1.37
N GLN A 271 4.28 -23.69 -1.38
CA GLN A 271 4.43 -22.34 -1.95
C GLN A 271 4.53 -22.41 -3.48
N LEU A 272 3.59 -21.77 -4.19
CA LEU A 272 3.54 -21.81 -5.67
C LEU A 272 4.67 -21.01 -6.33
N LEU A 273 5.25 -20.08 -5.61
CA LEU A 273 6.38 -19.26 -6.09
C LEU A 273 7.74 -19.82 -5.67
N ASN A 274 7.77 -21.00 -5.02
CA ASN A 274 9.00 -21.70 -4.66
C ASN A 274 9.19 -22.92 -5.58
N PRO A 275 10.08 -22.85 -6.58
CA PRO A 275 10.26 -23.93 -7.56
C PRO A 275 10.69 -25.25 -6.94
N ALA A 276 11.56 -25.22 -5.93
CA ALA A 276 12.05 -26.41 -5.26
C ALA A 276 10.93 -27.15 -4.50
N GLN A 277 10.07 -26.40 -3.78
CA GLN A 277 8.92 -26.99 -3.09
C GLN A 277 7.89 -27.55 -4.05
N LEU A 278 7.59 -26.85 -5.16
CA LEU A 278 6.68 -27.37 -6.19
C LEU A 278 7.19 -28.64 -6.81
N PHE A 279 8.46 -28.67 -7.19
CA PHE A 279 9.07 -29.87 -7.76
C PHE A 279 9.05 -31.04 -6.76
N ALA A 280 9.41 -30.82 -5.50
CA ALA A 280 9.38 -31.83 -4.46
C ALA A 280 7.96 -32.43 -4.23
N LYS A 281 6.91 -31.64 -4.44
CA LYS A 281 5.52 -32.08 -4.28
C LYS A 281 4.93 -32.74 -5.51
N THR A 282 5.35 -32.35 -6.70
CA THR A 282 4.75 -32.77 -7.97
C THR A 282 5.60 -33.74 -8.77
N ASN A 283 6.91 -33.76 -8.53
CA ASN A 283 7.92 -34.37 -9.40
C ASN A 283 7.74 -33.95 -10.88
N ASN A 284 7.20 -32.74 -11.09
CA ASN A 284 6.91 -32.18 -12.40
C ASN A 284 7.58 -30.80 -12.53
N PRO A 285 8.62 -30.67 -13.38
CA PRO A 285 9.34 -29.41 -13.56
C PRO A 285 8.50 -28.33 -14.26
N ASP A 286 7.42 -28.71 -14.93
CA ASP A 286 6.60 -27.78 -15.72
C ASP A 286 5.62 -26.95 -14.88
N VAL A 287 5.32 -27.35 -13.62
CA VAL A 287 4.33 -26.65 -12.78
C VAL A 287 4.74 -25.20 -12.52
N PHE A 288 5.97 -25.00 -12.11
CA PHE A 288 6.47 -23.66 -11.76
C PHE A 288 6.45 -22.68 -12.95
N PRO A 289 6.99 -22.99 -14.14
CA PRO A 289 6.96 -22.06 -15.27
C PRO A 289 5.54 -21.82 -15.81
N VAL A 290 4.61 -22.77 -15.64
CA VAL A 290 3.18 -22.56 -15.96
C VAL A 290 2.55 -21.54 -15.00
N VAL A 291 2.82 -21.62 -13.70
CA VAL A 291 2.40 -20.62 -12.72
C VAL A 291 2.99 -19.25 -13.05
N MET A 292 4.27 -19.17 -13.36
CA MET A 292 4.94 -17.92 -13.75
C MET A 292 4.35 -17.32 -15.05
N ALA A 293 4.01 -18.16 -16.02
CA ALA A 293 3.36 -17.72 -17.27
C ALA A 293 1.98 -17.08 -17.00
N ALA A 294 1.20 -17.66 -16.08
CA ALA A 294 -0.07 -17.09 -15.67
C ALA A 294 0.11 -15.70 -15.03
N LEU A 295 1.07 -15.55 -14.11
CA LEU A 295 1.35 -14.29 -13.43
C LEU A 295 1.88 -13.21 -14.38
N VAL A 296 2.87 -13.52 -15.20
CA VAL A 296 3.45 -12.56 -16.17
C VAL A 296 2.39 -12.10 -17.17
N SER A 297 1.56 -13.01 -17.67
CA SER A 297 0.50 -12.65 -18.61
C SER A 297 -0.61 -11.83 -17.95
N ALA A 298 -0.97 -12.11 -16.71
CA ALA A 298 -1.95 -11.33 -15.94
C ALA A 298 -1.46 -9.90 -15.69
N LEU A 299 -0.20 -9.77 -15.31
CA LEU A 299 0.42 -8.46 -15.03
C LEU A 299 0.44 -7.58 -16.29
N ASP A 300 0.81 -8.12 -17.44
CA ASP A 300 0.82 -7.40 -18.70
C ASP A 300 -0.59 -7.01 -19.18
N LYS A 301 -1.56 -7.92 -19.05
CA LYS A 301 -2.94 -7.68 -19.45
C LYS A 301 -3.67 -6.64 -18.60
N HIS A 302 -3.44 -6.68 -17.30
CA HIS A 302 -4.23 -5.98 -16.28
C HIS A 302 -3.41 -5.00 -15.42
N GLY A 303 -2.23 -4.58 -15.90
CA GLY A 303 -1.40 -3.60 -15.20
C GLY A 303 -2.11 -2.25 -14.96
N ASP A 304 -3.07 -1.90 -15.81
CA ASP A 304 -3.93 -0.73 -15.60
C ASP A 304 -4.75 -0.82 -14.31
N LEU A 305 -5.27 -2.01 -13.96
CA LEU A 305 -5.97 -2.23 -12.70
C LEU A 305 -5.03 -2.16 -11.49
N LEU A 306 -3.81 -2.69 -11.60
CA LEU A 306 -2.82 -2.56 -10.53
C LEU A 306 -2.45 -1.09 -10.30
N ARG A 307 -2.27 -0.31 -11.39
CA ARG A 307 -2.03 1.13 -11.28
C ARG A 307 -3.22 1.87 -10.66
N MET A 308 -4.44 1.47 -11.00
CA MET A 308 -5.67 1.99 -10.37
C MET A 308 -5.68 1.69 -8.87
N ALA A 309 -5.41 0.46 -8.47
CA ALA A 309 -5.51 0.01 -7.08
C ALA A 309 -4.55 0.73 -6.12
N ILE A 310 -3.43 1.29 -6.62
CA ILE A 310 -2.47 2.07 -5.83
C ILE A 310 -2.68 3.58 -5.95
N SER A 311 -3.78 4.01 -6.57
CA SER A 311 -4.04 5.44 -6.81
C SER A 311 -4.55 6.11 -5.55
N SER A 312 -3.76 7.04 -5.04
CA SER A 312 -4.15 7.97 -3.98
C SER A 312 -3.50 9.32 -4.26
N PRO A 313 -4.05 10.41 -3.72
CA PRO A 313 -3.41 11.72 -3.85
C PRO A 313 -1.96 11.70 -3.37
N GLY A 314 -1.66 11.05 -2.24
CA GLY A 314 -0.31 10.93 -1.68
C GLY A 314 0.66 10.21 -2.61
N ASN A 315 0.21 9.14 -3.24
CA ASN A 315 1.04 8.28 -4.08
C ASN A 315 1.44 8.94 -5.42
N ASP A 316 0.70 9.94 -5.89
CA ASP A 316 1.07 10.72 -7.08
C ASP A 316 2.38 11.50 -6.89
N PHE A 317 2.71 11.89 -5.65
CA PHE A 317 4.00 12.52 -5.33
C PHE A 317 5.10 11.51 -4.95
N ARG A 318 4.72 10.31 -4.55
CA ARG A 318 5.68 9.27 -4.15
C ARG A 318 6.21 8.50 -5.35
N LEU A 319 5.33 8.04 -6.27
CA LEU A 319 5.73 7.21 -7.41
C LEU A 319 6.71 7.95 -8.33
N GLY A 320 7.84 7.28 -8.63
CA GLY A 320 8.93 7.86 -9.42
C GLY A 320 9.82 8.85 -8.69
N ALA A 321 9.55 9.11 -7.40
CA ALA A 321 10.44 9.84 -6.52
C ALA A 321 11.40 8.88 -5.80
N MET A 322 12.30 9.42 -4.96
CA MET A 322 13.34 8.67 -4.23
C MET A 322 12.82 7.34 -3.64
N GLU A 323 13.47 6.24 -3.96
CA GLU A 323 13.18 4.84 -3.56
C GLU A 323 11.79 4.30 -3.92
N ALA A 324 10.92 5.06 -4.55
CA ALA A 324 9.63 4.60 -5.02
C ALA A 324 9.71 4.20 -6.50
N PRO A 325 9.10 3.06 -6.90
CA PRO A 325 9.08 2.66 -8.29
C PRO A 325 8.32 3.69 -9.15
N PRO A 326 8.67 3.82 -10.44
CA PRO A 326 7.90 4.68 -11.34
C PRO A 326 6.48 4.14 -11.55
N ALA A 327 5.61 4.99 -12.11
CA ALA A 327 4.21 4.64 -12.43
C ALA A 327 4.09 3.71 -13.66
N VAL A 328 5.03 2.80 -13.83
CA VAL A 328 5.08 1.79 -14.90
C VAL A 328 4.89 0.42 -14.26
N ILE A 329 3.87 -0.31 -14.67
CA ILE A 329 3.60 -1.65 -14.12
C ILE A 329 4.43 -2.69 -14.88
N SER A 330 5.59 -3.00 -14.32
CA SER A 330 6.53 -4.02 -14.81
C SER A 330 6.93 -4.97 -13.69
N THR A 331 7.59 -6.07 -14.03
CA THR A 331 8.14 -7.02 -13.06
C THR A 331 9.63 -7.22 -13.28
N TYR A 332 10.38 -7.35 -12.20
CA TYR A 332 11.77 -7.79 -12.21
C TYR A 332 11.83 -9.26 -11.83
N LEU A 333 12.48 -10.07 -12.63
CA LEU A 333 12.67 -11.51 -12.36
C LEU A 333 14.14 -11.87 -12.09
N GLY A 334 15.07 -10.99 -12.39
CA GLY A 334 16.50 -11.25 -12.37
C GLY A 334 16.98 -12.05 -13.58
N ALA A 335 18.30 -12.05 -13.81
CA ALA A 335 18.89 -12.65 -14.99
C ALA A 335 18.70 -14.18 -15.06
N ASP A 336 18.83 -14.86 -13.93
CA ASP A 336 18.71 -16.33 -13.86
C ASP A 336 17.29 -16.81 -14.17
N MET A 337 16.29 -16.23 -13.52
CA MET A 337 14.89 -16.58 -13.77
C MET A 337 14.47 -16.23 -15.19
N THR A 338 14.89 -15.08 -15.69
CA THR A 338 14.62 -14.66 -17.07
C THR A 338 15.19 -15.68 -18.06
N SER A 339 16.47 -16.02 -17.92
CA SER A 339 17.13 -17.02 -18.77
C SER A 339 16.48 -18.41 -18.68
N TYR A 340 16.05 -18.82 -17.48
CA TYR A 340 15.29 -20.06 -17.30
C TYR A 340 13.96 -20.04 -18.06
N LEU A 341 13.18 -18.98 -17.94
CA LEU A 341 11.89 -18.87 -18.65
C LEU A 341 12.06 -18.77 -20.16
N GLU A 342 13.14 -18.12 -20.65
CA GLU A 342 13.48 -18.09 -22.08
C GLU A 342 13.80 -19.49 -22.61
N ARG A 343 14.57 -20.29 -21.86
CA ARG A 343 14.83 -21.70 -22.24
C ARG A 343 13.56 -22.54 -22.21
N PHE A 344 12.67 -22.32 -21.21
CA PHE A 344 11.36 -22.97 -21.19
C PHE A 344 10.54 -22.60 -22.43
N VAL A 345 10.50 -21.33 -22.85
CA VAL A 345 9.85 -20.88 -24.10
C VAL A 345 10.45 -21.55 -25.31
N ALA A 346 11.76 -21.76 -25.35
CA ALA A 346 12.46 -22.46 -26.43
C ALA A 346 12.25 -23.98 -26.42
N GLY A 347 11.58 -24.53 -25.42
CA GLY A 347 11.20 -25.97 -25.37
C GLY A 347 11.92 -26.79 -24.30
N ALA A 348 12.82 -26.19 -23.51
CA ALA A 348 13.47 -26.91 -22.42
C ALA A 348 12.45 -27.35 -21.35
N THR A 349 12.77 -28.46 -20.69
CA THR A 349 12.02 -29.03 -19.57
C THR A 349 13.02 -29.30 -18.45
N GLU A 350 13.14 -28.37 -17.54
CA GLU A 350 14.08 -28.43 -16.42
C GLU A 350 13.49 -27.77 -15.18
N THR A 351 13.96 -28.16 -14.00
CA THR A 351 13.59 -27.48 -12.75
C THR A 351 14.44 -26.23 -12.60
N TYR A 352 13.81 -25.10 -12.26
CA TYR A 352 14.55 -23.90 -11.90
C TYR A 352 15.33 -24.12 -10.60
N THR A 353 16.62 -23.93 -10.67
CA THR A 353 17.52 -23.94 -9.52
C THR A 353 18.27 -22.62 -9.52
N PRO A 354 17.98 -21.73 -8.55
CA PRO A 354 18.70 -20.46 -8.44
C PRO A 354 20.20 -20.71 -8.28
N ARG A 355 21.02 -19.95 -8.98
CA ARG A 355 22.47 -20.01 -8.81
C ARG A 355 22.84 -19.12 -7.63
N THR A 356 23.57 -19.68 -6.68
CA THR A 356 24.27 -18.89 -5.66
C THR A 356 25.72 -18.70 -6.08
N VAL A 357 26.26 -17.52 -5.80
CA VAL A 357 27.65 -17.19 -6.06
C VAL A 357 28.34 -16.88 -4.73
N PRO A 358 29.40 -17.65 -4.37
CA PRO A 358 30.14 -17.32 -3.15
C PRO A 358 30.90 -16.00 -3.36
N LEU A 359 30.64 -15.05 -2.49
CA LEU A 359 31.37 -13.79 -2.37
C LEU A 359 32.45 -13.94 -1.30
N SER A 360 33.71 -13.97 -1.74
CA SER A 360 34.86 -13.89 -0.84
C SER A 360 35.32 -12.45 -0.69
N PHE A 361 35.60 -12.05 0.54
CA PHE A 361 36.16 -10.73 0.85
C PHE A 361 37.68 -10.66 0.76
N GLY A 362 38.35 -11.76 0.35
CA GLY A 362 39.80 -11.82 0.17
C GLY A 362 40.59 -11.85 1.48
N VAL A 363 39.94 -12.09 2.61
CA VAL A 363 40.55 -12.21 3.94
C VAL A 363 40.01 -13.45 4.65
N ASP A 364 40.89 -14.26 5.22
CA ASP A 364 40.54 -15.55 5.84
C ASP A 364 39.64 -15.40 7.09
N ALA A 365 39.72 -14.26 7.78
CA ALA A 365 38.92 -13.98 8.96
C ALA A 365 37.43 -13.76 8.68
N ILE A 366 37.08 -13.44 7.42
CA ILE A 366 35.70 -13.19 7.01
C ILE A 366 35.22 -14.37 6.14
N ARG A 367 34.20 -15.07 6.64
CA ARG A 367 33.62 -16.17 5.86
C ARG A 367 32.97 -15.67 4.58
N PRO A 368 33.13 -16.38 3.47
CA PRO A 368 32.37 -16.12 2.26
C PRO A 368 30.87 -16.19 2.54
N ILE A 369 30.08 -15.37 1.84
CA ILE A 369 28.62 -15.41 1.84
C ILE A 369 28.13 -15.90 0.49
N GLU A 370 27.04 -16.66 0.49
CA GLU A 370 26.34 -17.06 -0.72
C GLU A 370 25.40 -15.91 -1.14
N ILE A 371 25.69 -15.30 -2.29
CA ILE A 371 24.81 -14.29 -2.87
C ILE A 371 23.66 -15.02 -3.57
N PRO A 372 22.39 -14.77 -3.20
CA PRO A 372 21.25 -15.32 -3.92
C PRO A 372 21.18 -14.76 -5.35
N ALA A 373 20.59 -15.54 -6.27
CA ALA A 373 20.38 -15.10 -7.66
C ALA A 373 19.33 -13.99 -7.77
N GLU A 374 18.42 -13.95 -6.81
CA GLU A 374 17.33 -12.96 -6.74
C GLU A 374 17.81 -11.71 -6.02
N ASP A 375 17.94 -10.62 -6.77
CA ASP A 375 18.17 -9.29 -6.22
C ASP A 375 16.85 -8.66 -5.76
N ARG A 376 16.91 -7.90 -4.67
CA ARG A 376 15.75 -7.14 -4.14
C ARG A 376 15.40 -5.93 -5.00
N ASN A 377 15.69 -5.83 -6.23
CA ASN A 377 15.57 -4.65 -7.10
C ASN A 377 14.54 -3.61 -6.65
N ARG A 378 15.01 -2.58 -5.94
CA ARG A 378 14.17 -1.54 -5.32
C ARG A 378 13.51 -0.61 -6.34
N THR A 379 13.94 -0.67 -7.60
CA THR A 379 13.42 0.19 -8.68
C THR A 379 12.25 -0.43 -9.42
N SER A 380 11.99 -1.73 -9.24
CA SER A 380 10.86 -2.43 -9.84
C SER A 380 9.61 -2.30 -8.96
N PRO A 381 8.42 -2.07 -9.52
CA PRO A 381 7.19 -2.08 -8.74
C PRO A 381 6.77 -3.48 -8.26
N PHE A 382 7.24 -4.55 -8.93
CA PHE A 382 6.85 -5.93 -8.63
C PHE A 382 8.01 -6.92 -8.84
N PRO A 383 9.08 -6.84 -8.02
CA PRO A 383 10.21 -7.76 -8.12
C PRO A 383 9.88 -9.14 -7.53
N TYR A 384 10.41 -10.20 -8.18
CA TYR A 384 10.43 -11.56 -7.65
C TYR A 384 11.59 -11.73 -6.66
N GLY A 385 11.32 -12.28 -5.49
CA GLY A 385 12.29 -12.48 -4.41
C GLY A 385 12.44 -13.95 -3.97
N GLY A 386 12.46 -14.90 -4.89
CA GLY A 386 12.76 -16.31 -4.65
C GLY A 386 11.57 -17.19 -4.22
N ALA A 387 10.63 -16.68 -3.47
CA ALA A 387 9.40 -17.38 -3.07
C ALA A 387 8.19 -16.45 -2.93
N ARG A 388 8.36 -15.19 -3.29
CA ARG A 388 7.33 -14.15 -3.24
C ARG A 388 7.60 -13.08 -4.29
N PHE A 389 6.58 -12.31 -4.58
CA PHE A 389 6.73 -10.98 -5.17
C PHE A 389 6.56 -9.91 -4.10
N GLU A 390 7.21 -8.77 -4.30
CA GLU A 390 7.05 -7.59 -3.44
C GLU A 390 6.41 -6.47 -4.26
N PHE A 391 5.14 -6.13 -3.98
CA PHE A 391 4.50 -5.01 -4.64
C PHE A 391 4.82 -3.71 -3.90
N ARG A 392 5.81 -2.97 -4.41
CA ARG A 392 6.42 -1.80 -3.79
C ARG A 392 5.67 -0.49 -4.02
N ALA A 393 4.73 -0.48 -4.95
CA ALA A 393 4.05 0.74 -5.39
C ALA A 393 2.86 1.17 -4.50
N VAL A 394 2.54 0.39 -3.47
CA VAL A 394 1.43 0.68 -2.54
C VAL A 394 1.82 1.82 -1.59
N GLY A 395 0.93 2.78 -1.40
CA GLY A 395 1.14 3.91 -0.49
C GLY A 395 0.95 3.54 0.99
N SER A 396 1.69 4.21 1.88
CA SER A 396 1.71 3.92 3.32
C SER A 396 0.38 4.16 4.02
N SER A 397 -0.45 5.09 3.54
CA SER A 397 -1.78 5.37 4.12
C SER A 397 -2.88 4.43 3.64
N GLN A 398 -2.63 3.64 2.58
CA GLN A 398 -3.68 2.87 1.91
C GLN A 398 -4.15 1.66 2.73
N ASN A 399 -5.46 1.38 2.66
CA ASN A 399 -6.00 0.06 2.91
C ASN A 399 -5.63 -0.85 1.73
N VAL A 400 -5.00 -1.98 2.00
CA VAL A 400 -4.48 -2.88 0.95
C VAL A 400 -5.51 -3.87 0.41
N SER A 401 -6.76 -3.81 0.87
CA SER A 401 -7.83 -4.71 0.39
C SER A 401 -8.01 -4.60 -1.11
N LEU A 402 -8.15 -3.39 -1.67
CA LEU A 402 -8.34 -3.18 -3.11
C LEU A 402 -7.15 -3.69 -3.92
N VAL A 403 -5.92 -3.42 -3.44
CA VAL A 403 -4.68 -3.90 -4.08
C VAL A 403 -4.68 -5.42 -4.19
N ASN A 404 -4.98 -6.10 -3.08
CA ASN A 404 -4.98 -7.57 -3.04
C ASN A 404 -6.20 -8.18 -3.73
N THR A 405 -7.34 -7.48 -3.76
CA THR A 405 -8.50 -7.84 -4.58
C THR A 405 -8.13 -7.89 -6.06
N VAL A 406 -7.43 -6.87 -6.54
CA VAL A 406 -6.95 -6.82 -7.93
C VAL A 406 -5.91 -7.90 -8.19
N LEU A 407 -4.87 -8.04 -7.33
CA LEU A 407 -3.84 -9.08 -7.50
C LEU A 407 -4.44 -10.49 -7.57
N ALA A 408 -5.38 -10.81 -6.67
CA ALA A 408 -6.05 -12.10 -6.66
C ALA A 408 -6.91 -12.32 -7.93
N THR A 409 -7.65 -11.30 -8.35
CA THR A 409 -8.53 -11.38 -9.52
C THR A 409 -7.75 -11.57 -10.83
N ILE A 410 -6.71 -10.78 -11.05
CA ILE A 410 -5.90 -10.90 -12.28
C ILE A 410 -5.13 -12.22 -12.32
N THR A 411 -4.70 -12.73 -11.16
CA THR A 411 -4.05 -14.04 -11.05
C THR A 411 -5.05 -15.17 -11.36
N ALA A 412 -6.29 -15.06 -10.86
CA ALA A 412 -7.37 -15.98 -11.21
C ALA A 412 -7.63 -16.00 -12.73
N ASP A 413 -7.59 -14.84 -13.41
CA ASP A 413 -7.70 -14.76 -14.87
C ASP A 413 -6.53 -15.45 -15.58
N GLY A 414 -5.31 -15.27 -15.08
CA GLY A 414 -4.13 -15.98 -15.59
C GLY A 414 -4.26 -17.49 -15.48
N PHE A 415 -4.67 -18.00 -14.32
CA PHE A 415 -4.92 -19.43 -14.10
C PHE A 415 -6.04 -19.95 -14.97
N LYS A 416 -7.17 -19.24 -15.03
CA LYS A 416 -8.31 -19.59 -15.86
C LYS A 416 -7.93 -19.62 -17.35
N THR A 417 -7.17 -18.66 -17.83
CA THR A 417 -6.72 -18.58 -19.23
C THR A 417 -6.00 -19.87 -19.65
N ILE A 418 -5.15 -20.43 -18.79
CA ILE A 418 -4.42 -21.66 -19.07
C ILE A 418 -5.35 -22.87 -18.92
N SER A 419 -6.08 -22.96 -17.80
CA SER A 419 -6.89 -24.13 -17.48
C SER A 419 -8.03 -24.37 -18.49
N ASP A 420 -8.66 -23.32 -19.02
CA ASP A 420 -9.72 -23.43 -20.02
C ASP A 420 -9.20 -23.94 -21.39
N ARG A 421 -7.95 -23.61 -21.73
CA ARG A 421 -7.30 -24.12 -22.93
C ARG A 421 -6.88 -25.60 -22.76
N VAL A 422 -6.45 -25.96 -21.55
CA VAL A 422 -6.14 -27.37 -21.22
C VAL A 422 -7.39 -28.23 -21.29
N GLU A 423 -8.55 -27.75 -20.83
CA GLU A 423 -9.85 -28.46 -20.99
C GLU A 423 -10.23 -28.68 -22.45
N LYS A 424 -9.80 -27.81 -23.34
CA LYS A 424 -9.99 -27.96 -24.79
C LYS A 424 -8.99 -28.89 -25.46
N GLY A 425 -8.11 -29.52 -24.67
CA GLY A 425 -7.12 -30.52 -25.14
C GLY A 425 -5.73 -29.96 -25.45
N GLU A 426 -5.45 -28.67 -25.16
CA GLU A 426 -4.12 -28.12 -25.32
C GLU A 426 -3.21 -28.56 -24.16
N LYS A 427 -1.91 -28.68 -24.41
CA LYS A 427 -0.94 -28.94 -23.34
C LYS A 427 -0.67 -27.65 -22.53
N ALA A 428 -0.72 -27.72 -21.21
CA ALA A 428 -0.47 -26.57 -20.32
C ALA A 428 0.86 -25.88 -20.62
N THR A 429 1.92 -26.67 -20.90
CA THR A 429 3.23 -26.15 -21.27
C THR A 429 3.25 -25.40 -22.60
N ALA A 430 2.47 -25.86 -23.59
CA ALA A 430 2.36 -25.15 -24.87
C ALA A 430 1.66 -23.80 -24.70
N VAL A 431 0.59 -23.78 -23.93
CA VAL A 431 -0.15 -22.54 -23.58
C VAL A 431 0.75 -21.58 -22.81
N ALA A 432 1.47 -22.07 -21.80
CA ALA A 432 2.37 -21.27 -20.98
C ALA A 432 3.52 -20.63 -21.82
N ARG A 433 4.12 -21.41 -22.74
CA ARG A 433 5.15 -20.92 -23.66
C ARG A 433 4.63 -19.81 -24.58
N GLU A 434 3.42 -19.98 -25.12
CA GLU A 434 2.78 -18.96 -25.95
C GLU A 434 2.52 -17.68 -25.14
N LEU A 435 1.97 -17.80 -23.93
CA LEU A 435 1.69 -16.66 -23.05
C LEU A 435 2.97 -15.92 -22.67
N LEU A 436 4.03 -16.64 -22.26
CA LEU A 436 5.31 -16.01 -21.95
C LEU A 436 5.87 -15.29 -23.18
N LYS A 437 5.90 -15.94 -24.35
CA LYS A 437 6.38 -15.29 -25.57
C LYS A 437 5.63 -14.00 -25.90
N LYS A 438 4.33 -13.96 -25.67
CA LYS A 438 3.47 -12.80 -25.95
C LYS A 438 3.62 -11.69 -24.94
N HIS A 439 3.74 -12.03 -23.65
CA HIS A 439 3.61 -11.12 -22.52
C HIS A 439 4.96 -10.82 -21.83
N PHE A 440 6.07 -11.37 -22.32
CA PHE A 440 7.40 -11.20 -21.71
C PHE A 440 7.87 -9.74 -21.69
N ARG A 441 7.26 -8.89 -22.51
CA ARG A 441 7.57 -7.45 -22.59
C ARG A 441 7.44 -6.73 -21.24
N VAL A 442 6.62 -7.24 -20.30
CA VAL A 442 6.43 -6.65 -18.97
C VAL A 442 7.59 -6.95 -18.03
N VAL A 443 8.46 -7.91 -18.38
CA VAL A 443 9.69 -8.23 -17.63
C VAL A 443 10.75 -7.18 -17.93
N PHE A 444 11.23 -6.52 -16.89
CA PHE A 444 12.29 -5.51 -16.98
C PHE A 444 13.28 -5.71 -15.84
N ASN A 445 14.51 -6.12 -16.20
CA ASN A 445 15.60 -6.38 -15.24
C ASN A 445 16.57 -5.22 -15.10
N GLY A 446 16.24 -4.05 -15.67
CA GLY A 446 17.06 -2.85 -15.61
C GLY A 446 16.76 -1.96 -14.41
N ASN A 447 17.35 -0.77 -14.41
CA ASN A 447 17.11 0.26 -13.42
C ASN A 447 15.86 1.06 -13.78
N GLY A 448 14.77 0.92 -13.02
CA GLY A 448 13.51 1.64 -13.21
C GLY A 448 13.60 3.15 -12.99
N TYR A 449 14.69 3.65 -12.40
CA TYR A 449 14.95 5.10 -12.24
C TYR A 449 15.66 5.71 -13.45
N ASP A 450 16.07 4.91 -14.43
CA ASP A 450 16.70 5.44 -15.63
C ASP A 450 15.70 6.33 -16.39
N LYS A 451 16.18 7.50 -16.81
CA LYS A 451 15.35 8.49 -17.52
C LYS A 451 14.84 7.99 -18.88
N SER A 452 15.50 6.99 -19.47
CA SER A 452 15.06 6.34 -20.71
C SER A 452 13.91 5.35 -20.50
N TRP A 453 13.74 4.81 -19.27
CA TRP A 453 12.78 3.75 -19.00
C TRP A 453 11.32 4.09 -19.33
N PRO A 454 10.79 5.29 -19.01
CA PRO A 454 9.42 5.64 -19.41
C PRO A 454 9.17 5.55 -20.91
N ALA A 455 10.11 6.01 -21.73
CA ALA A 455 9.99 5.94 -23.20
C ALA A 455 10.11 4.50 -23.72
N GLU A 456 10.99 3.69 -23.13
CA GLU A 456 11.10 2.28 -23.45
C GLU A 456 9.83 1.51 -23.06
N ALA A 457 9.25 1.78 -21.89
CA ALA A 457 7.99 1.18 -21.45
C ALA A 457 6.84 1.49 -22.42
N ASP A 458 6.74 2.74 -22.88
CA ASP A 458 5.75 3.14 -23.88
C ASP A 458 5.98 2.40 -25.21
N ALA A 459 7.22 2.30 -25.68
CA ALA A 459 7.57 1.56 -26.90
C ALA A 459 7.26 0.07 -26.80
N ARG A 460 7.40 -0.53 -25.61
CA ARG A 460 7.01 -1.92 -25.33
C ARG A 460 5.50 -2.10 -25.18
N GLY A 461 4.72 -1.02 -25.03
CA GLY A 461 3.30 -1.04 -24.77
C GLY A 461 2.96 -1.54 -23.36
N ILE A 462 3.82 -1.26 -22.37
CA ILE A 462 3.59 -1.56 -20.96
C ILE A 462 2.71 -0.47 -20.35
N TRP A 463 1.85 -0.85 -19.41
CA TRP A 463 0.98 0.09 -18.72
C TRP A 463 1.77 1.13 -17.93
N ARG A 464 1.68 2.37 -18.37
CA ARG A 464 2.19 3.56 -17.71
C ARG A 464 1.09 4.62 -17.63
N ILE A 465 0.64 4.93 -16.41
CA ILE A 465 -0.40 5.93 -16.14
C ILE A 465 0.14 6.86 -15.06
N ASN A 466 0.41 8.11 -15.44
CA ASN A 466 1.19 9.02 -14.60
C ASN A 466 0.40 9.61 -13.44
N SER A 467 -0.93 9.75 -13.54
CA SER A 467 -1.74 10.32 -12.45
C SER A 467 -2.74 9.33 -11.88
N GLY A 468 -3.04 9.48 -10.58
CA GLY A 468 -4.06 8.71 -9.89
C GLY A 468 -5.45 8.92 -10.49
N VAL A 469 -5.79 10.14 -10.91
CA VAL A 469 -7.09 10.45 -11.52
C VAL A 469 -7.32 9.66 -12.81
N GLU A 470 -6.34 9.62 -13.68
CA GLU A 470 -6.43 8.84 -14.94
C GLU A 470 -6.48 7.33 -14.66
N ALA A 471 -5.75 6.88 -13.65
CA ALA A 471 -5.73 5.47 -13.28
C ALA A 471 -7.07 5.03 -12.63
N ILE A 472 -7.67 5.84 -11.76
CA ILE A 472 -8.96 5.55 -11.13
C ILE A 472 -10.05 5.33 -12.19
N GLN A 473 -10.03 6.07 -13.29
CA GLN A 473 -10.99 5.91 -14.40
C GLN A 473 -10.87 4.54 -15.08
N ARG A 474 -9.78 3.79 -14.86
CA ARG A 474 -9.66 2.42 -15.37
C ARG A 474 -10.61 1.44 -14.68
N PHE A 475 -11.16 1.78 -13.51
CA PHE A 475 -12.05 0.89 -12.76
C PHE A 475 -13.30 0.50 -13.55
N THR A 476 -13.89 1.44 -14.29
CA THR A 476 -15.18 1.26 -14.98
C THR A 476 -15.06 1.02 -16.48
N VAL A 477 -13.85 0.86 -17.05
CA VAL A 477 -13.74 0.48 -18.46
C VAL A 477 -14.29 -0.93 -18.68
N ASP A 478 -14.95 -1.18 -19.80
CA ASP A 478 -15.69 -2.42 -20.10
C ASP A 478 -14.86 -3.68 -19.87
N LYS A 479 -13.58 -3.68 -20.29
CA LYS A 479 -12.65 -4.80 -20.07
C LYS A 479 -12.56 -5.17 -18.58
N ASN A 480 -12.48 -4.19 -17.72
CA ASN A 480 -12.23 -4.36 -16.29
C ASN A 480 -13.54 -4.70 -15.55
N LYS A 481 -14.66 -4.07 -15.91
CA LYS A 481 -16.00 -4.48 -15.42
C LYS A 481 -16.29 -5.93 -15.80
N ALA A 482 -16.01 -6.32 -17.05
CA ALA A 482 -16.18 -7.70 -17.51
C ALA A 482 -15.30 -8.69 -16.73
N LEU A 483 -14.04 -8.33 -16.43
CA LEU A 483 -13.15 -9.15 -15.60
C LEU A 483 -13.74 -9.37 -14.21
N PHE A 484 -14.09 -8.29 -13.50
CA PHE A 484 -14.65 -8.39 -12.16
C PHE A 484 -15.98 -9.15 -12.12
N GLY A 485 -16.85 -8.94 -13.10
CA GLY A 485 -18.11 -9.66 -13.25
C GLY A 485 -17.92 -11.16 -13.51
N ALA A 486 -16.94 -11.55 -14.35
CA ALA A 486 -16.63 -12.94 -14.65
C ALA A 486 -16.22 -13.74 -13.40
N PHE A 487 -15.53 -13.11 -12.47
CA PHE A 487 -15.11 -13.71 -11.20
C PHE A 487 -16.04 -13.37 -10.02
N LYS A 488 -17.12 -12.63 -10.26
CA LYS A 488 -18.09 -12.18 -9.24
C LYS A 488 -17.43 -11.39 -8.09
N VAL A 489 -16.37 -10.65 -8.39
CA VAL A 489 -15.64 -9.84 -7.41
C VAL A 489 -16.36 -8.53 -7.16
N PHE A 490 -16.66 -7.80 -8.23
CA PHE A 490 -17.48 -6.59 -8.21
C PHE A 490 -18.62 -6.73 -9.22
N THR A 491 -19.78 -6.21 -8.87
CA THR A 491 -20.84 -5.89 -9.83
C THR A 491 -20.48 -4.62 -10.60
N GLU A 492 -21.19 -4.32 -11.66
CA GLU A 492 -21.00 -3.07 -12.42
C GLU A 492 -21.28 -1.85 -11.53
N GLU A 493 -22.38 -1.89 -10.76
CA GLU A 493 -22.75 -0.87 -9.77
C GLU A 493 -21.66 -0.69 -8.70
N GLU A 494 -21.07 -1.77 -8.19
CA GLU A 494 -19.96 -1.71 -7.22
C GLU A 494 -18.70 -1.09 -7.82
N CYS A 495 -18.41 -1.29 -9.12
CA CYS A 495 -17.29 -0.62 -9.80
C CYS A 495 -17.52 0.89 -9.93
N GLU A 496 -18.73 1.28 -10.36
CA GLU A 496 -19.10 2.68 -10.56
C GLU A 496 -19.10 3.47 -9.25
N ALA A 497 -19.70 2.89 -8.20
CA ALA A 497 -19.71 3.49 -6.87
C ALA A 497 -18.29 3.72 -6.33
N ARG A 498 -17.39 2.74 -6.48
CA ARG A 498 -16.01 2.87 -6.00
C ARG A 498 -15.20 3.87 -6.79
N GLN A 499 -15.36 3.92 -8.11
CA GLN A 499 -14.71 4.96 -8.93
C GLN A 499 -15.14 6.35 -8.48
N GLU A 500 -16.43 6.57 -8.29
CA GLU A 500 -16.98 7.85 -7.84
C GLU A 500 -16.39 8.24 -6.47
N VAL A 501 -16.36 7.31 -5.52
CA VAL A 501 -15.78 7.54 -4.19
C VAL A 501 -14.30 7.87 -4.24
N LEU A 502 -13.51 7.15 -5.04
CA LEU A 502 -12.07 7.39 -5.17
C LEU A 502 -11.79 8.76 -5.80
N LEU A 503 -12.56 9.16 -6.82
CA LEU A 503 -12.43 10.49 -7.43
C LEU A 503 -12.84 11.59 -6.46
N ASN A 504 -13.95 11.44 -5.73
CA ASN A 504 -14.38 12.41 -4.74
C ASN A 504 -13.39 12.53 -3.57
N HIS A 505 -12.79 11.41 -3.14
CA HIS A 505 -11.70 11.45 -2.16
C HIS A 505 -10.48 12.21 -2.66
N TYR A 506 -10.11 12.01 -3.93
CA TYR A 506 -9.02 12.76 -4.55
C TYR A 506 -9.33 14.27 -4.56
N ILE A 507 -10.52 14.65 -5.02
CA ILE A 507 -10.97 16.04 -5.06
C ILE A 507 -10.93 16.68 -3.67
N GLY A 508 -11.58 16.06 -2.67
CA GLY A 508 -11.67 16.61 -1.32
C GLY A 508 -10.31 16.73 -0.63
N THR A 509 -9.40 15.78 -0.87
CA THR A 509 -8.03 15.86 -0.35
C THR A 509 -7.29 17.06 -0.94
N VAL A 510 -7.36 17.24 -2.25
CA VAL A 510 -6.67 18.35 -2.94
C VAL A 510 -7.28 19.70 -2.54
N GLU A 511 -8.58 19.77 -2.41
CA GLU A 511 -9.27 20.97 -1.93
C GLU A 511 -8.82 21.35 -0.52
N CYS A 512 -8.78 20.38 0.40
CA CYS A 512 -8.27 20.58 1.76
C CYS A 512 -6.82 21.09 1.76
N GLU A 513 -5.94 20.47 0.99
CA GLU A 513 -4.54 20.89 0.84
C GLU A 513 -4.43 22.33 0.31
N ALA A 514 -5.22 22.68 -0.70
CA ALA A 514 -5.18 23.99 -1.34
C ALA A 514 -5.72 25.10 -0.42
N LEU A 515 -6.86 24.87 0.23
CA LEU A 515 -7.43 25.82 1.19
C LEU A 515 -6.50 26.03 2.38
N THR A 516 -5.91 24.95 2.92
CA THR A 516 -4.92 25.04 3.98
C THR A 516 -3.70 25.84 3.55
N MET A 517 -3.23 25.66 2.31
CA MET A 517 -2.12 26.45 1.76
C MET A 517 -2.47 27.95 1.70
N VAL A 518 -3.69 28.29 1.26
CA VAL A 518 -4.19 29.68 1.22
C VAL A 518 -4.22 30.28 2.62
N ASP A 519 -4.76 29.55 3.59
CA ASP A 519 -4.83 30.02 4.98
C ASP A 519 -3.44 30.21 5.59
N MET A 520 -2.53 29.28 5.40
CA MET A 520 -1.15 29.39 5.88
C MET A 520 -0.42 30.59 5.26
N ILE A 521 -0.61 30.86 3.97
CA ILE A 521 -0.02 32.04 3.33
C ILE A 521 -0.57 33.31 3.96
N ASN A 522 -1.87 33.41 4.17
CA ASN A 522 -2.51 34.61 4.70
C ASN A 522 -2.24 34.83 6.19
N GLN A 523 -2.24 33.76 7.00
CA GLN A 523 -2.17 33.85 8.45
C GLN A 523 -0.74 33.76 9.00
N HIS A 524 0.21 33.21 8.24
CA HIS A 524 1.59 33.02 8.68
C HIS A 524 2.60 33.71 7.77
N VAL A 525 2.61 33.41 6.46
CA VAL A 525 3.66 33.85 5.54
C VAL A 525 3.63 35.37 5.33
N ILE A 526 2.47 35.92 4.98
CA ILE A 526 2.29 37.37 4.76
C ILE A 526 2.57 38.18 6.02
N PRO A 527 2.08 37.80 7.21
CA PRO A 527 2.45 38.46 8.46
C PRO A 527 3.97 38.41 8.75
N SER A 528 4.61 37.27 8.58
CA SER A 528 6.06 37.10 8.78
C SER A 528 6.87 38.00 7.86
N ILE A 529 6.49 38.14 6.60
CA ILE A 529 7.11 39.07 5.63
C ILE A 529 6.99 40.53 6.12
N LYS A 530 5.79 40.91 6.57
CA LYS A 530 5.53 42.27 7.05
C LYS A 530 6.33 42.59 8.32
N GLU A 531 6.40 41.66 9.28
CA GLU A 531 7.19 41.85 10.51
C GLU A 531 8.70 41.84 10.28
N ALA A 532 9.15 41.16 9.21
CA ALA A 532 10.56 41.18 8.80
C ALA A 532 10.93 42.37 7.93
N ASP A 533 9.98 43.24 7.57
CA ASP A 533 10.12 44.37 6.64
C ASP A 533 10.63 43.99 5.24
N LEU A 534 10.29 42.77 4.77
CA LEU A 534 10.65 42.21 3.45
C LEU A 534 9.52 42.43 2.43
N LYS A 535 8.99 43.67 2.34
CA LYS A 535 7.76 44.01 1.58
C LYS A 535 7.85 43.73 0.09
N GLU A 536 9.04 43.67 -0.48
CA GLU A 536 9.30 43.33 -1.88
C GLU A 536 8.82 41.95 -2.26
N HIS A 537 8.68 41.00 -1.32
CA HIS A 537 8.16 39.67 -1.56
C HIS A 537 6.63 39.58 -1.58
N LEU A 538 5.92 40.57 -1.00
CA LEU A 538 4.46 40.54 -0.86
C LEU A 538 3.71 40.38 -2.21
N PRO A 539 4.05 41.07 -3.30
CA PRO A 539 3.32 40.94 -4.55
C PRO A 539 3.37 39.53 -5.13
N ALA A 540 4.53 38.88 -5.08
CA ALA A 540 4.71 37.50 -5.58
C ALA A 540 3.93 36.48 -4.76
N VAL A 541 3.99 36.59 -3.43
CA VAL A 541 3.27 35.71 -2.51
C VAL A 541 1.76 35.89 -2.61
N ALA A 542 1.26 37.12 -2.69
CA ALA A 542 -0.15 37.39 -2.86
C ALA A 542 -0.68 36.88 -4.22
N ALA A 543 0.11 37.01 -5.29
CA ALA A 543 -0.24 36.48 -6.60
C ALA A 543 -0.29 34.93 -6.61
N ALA A 544 0.66 34.29 -5.95
CA ALA A 544 0.68 32.84 -5.80
C ALA A 544 -0.52 32.34 -4.99
N CYS A 545 -0.83 32.98 -3.86
CA CYS A 545 -2.02 32.69 -3.05
C CYS A 545 -3.31 32.82 -3.88
N LYS A 546 -3.45 33.92 -4.62
CA LYS A 546 -4.62 34.14 -5.48
C LYS A 546 -4.79 33.07 -6.56
N LYS A 547 -3.69 32.62 -7.19
CA LYS A 547 -3.75 31.55 -8.20
C LYS A 547 -4.29 30.22 -7.60
N VAL A 548 -3.85 29.87 -6.41
CA VAL A 548 -4.36 28.67 -5.73
C VAL A 548 -5.84 28.81 -5.42
N HIS A 549 -6.23 29.94 -4.86
CA HIS A 549 -7.63 30.24 -4.52
C HIS A 549 -8.55 30.23 -5.78
N ASP A 550 -8.13 30.89 -6.86
CA ASP A 550 -8.90 30.90 -8.13
C ASP A 550 -9.04 29.48 -8.71
N ALA A 551 -8.00 28.63 -8.57
CA ALA A 551 -8.06 27.24 -9.02
C ALA A 551 -9.01 26.38 -8.19
N VAL A 552 -9.17 26.64 -6.89
CA VAL A 552 -10.21 26.00 -6.06
C VAL A 552 -11.61 26.40 -6.55
N HIS A 553 -11.85 27.67 -6.88
CA HIS A 553 -13.12 28.09 -7.46
C HIS A 553 -13.41 27.43 -8.82
N ALA A 554 -12.40 27.27 -9.66
CA ALA A 554 -12.52 26.56 -10.93
C ALA A 554 -12.87 25.07 -10.73
N LEU A 555 -12.31 24.44 -9.71
CA LEU A 555 -12.63 23.06 -9.31
C LEU A 555 -14.12 22.91 -8.94
N HIS A 556 -14.67 23.82 -8.12
CA HIS A 556 -16.08 23.81 -7.74
C HIS A 556 -17.03 24.04 -8.94
N SER A 557 -16.55 24.70 -9.99
CA SER A 557 -17.33 25.04 -11.17
C SER A 557 -17.22 23.98 -12.29
N ALA A 558 -16.51 22.87 -12.07
CA ALA A 558 -16.17 21.90 -13.13
C ALA A 558 -17.35 21.06 -13.63
N GLY A 559 -18.47 21.00 -12.95
CA GLY A 559 -19.74 20.44 -13.41
C GLY A 559 -19.96 18.96 -13.10
N ASP A 560 -18.97 18.09 -13.33
CA ASP A 560 -19.06 16.66 -13.01
C ASP A 560 -17.80 16.15 -12.32
N THR A 561 -17.89 15.01 -11.60
CA THR A 561 -16.80 14.44 -10.83
C THR A 561 -15.52 14.16 -11.63
N PRO A 562 -15.56 13.59 -12.84
CA PRO A 562 -14.35 13.40 -13.64
C PRO A 562 -13.64 14.72 -14.02
N LYS A 563 -14.38 15.77 -14.36
CA LYS A 563 -13.81 17.08 -14.68
C LYS A 563 -13.26 17.77 -13.43
N ALA A 564 -13.98 17.68 -12.31
CA ALA A 564 -13.50 18.18 -11.03
C ALA A 564 -12.20 17.48 -10.59
N ALA A 565 -12.11 16.16 -10.74
CA ALA A 565 -10.90 15.41 -10.46
C ALA A 565 -9.72 15.80 -11.37
N ALA A 566 -9.98 16.05 -12.67
CA ALA A 566 -8.97 16.54 -13.58
C ALA A 566 -8.47 17.96 -13.20
N ALA A 567 -9.37 18.85 -12.78
CA ALA A 567 -9.01 20.16 -12.26
C ALA A 567 -8.21 20.07 -10.95
N ALA A 568 -8.61 19.18 -10.05
CA ALA A 568 -7.88 18.89 -8.81
C ALA A 568 -6.45 18.40 -9.08
N ARG A 569 -6.26 17.53 -10.08
CA ARG A 569 -4.93 17.09 -10.51
C ARG A 569 -4.04 18.26 -10.91
N VAL A 570 -4.55 19.16 -11.75
CA VAL A 570 -3.82 20.36 -12.20
C VAL A 570 -3.52 21.29 -11.01
N LEU A 571 -4.52 21.54 -10.15
CA LEU A 571 -4.35 22.33 -8.95
C LEU A 571 -3.20 21.79 -8.10
N ARG A 572 -3.19 20.48 -7.83
CA ARG A 572 -2.23 19.84 -6.94
C ARG A 572 -0.82 19.72 -7.54
N LEU A 573 -0.73 19.19 -8.78
CA LEU A 573 0.55 18.80 -9.37
C LEU A 573 1.23 19.94 -10.13
N GLU A 574 0.53 21.05 -10.36
CA GLU A 574 1.06 22.20 -11.09
C GLU A 574 0.93 23.48 -10.28
N THR A 575 -0.30 23.96 -10.01
CA THR A 575 -0.55 25.27 -9.39
C THR A 575 0.05 25.38 -7.98
N MET A 576 -0.20 24.38 -7.13
CA MET A 576 0.33 24.39 -5.76
C MET A 576 1.85 24.24 -5.73
N ILE A 577 2.45 23.49 -6.66
CA ILE A 577 3.91 23.37 -6.77
C ILE A 577 4.55 24.72 -7.10
N GLU A 578 3.97 25.48 -8.05
CA GLU A 578 4.47 26.81 -8.39
C GLU A 578 4.31 27.80 -7.24
N ALA A 579 3.16 27.77 -6.55
CA ALA A 579 2.94 28.61 -5.36
C ALA A 579 3.94 28.26 -4.23
N ARG A 580 4.19 26.96 -4.01
CA ARG A 580 5.18 26.49 -3.03
C ARG A 580 6.58 27.06 -3.28
N LYS A 581 7.06 27.06 -4.53
CA LYS A 581 8.38 27.62 -4.88
C LYS A 581 8.53 29.06 -4.42
N VAL A 582 7.48 29.87 -4.57
CA VAL A 582 7.47 31.27 -4.14
C VAL A 582 7.55 31.38 -2.62
N VAL A 583 6.79 30.58 -1.90
CA VAL A 583 6.75 30.58 -0.42
C VAL A 583 8.05 30.05 0.18
N ASP A 584 8.57 28.93 -0.35
CA ASP A 584 9.82 28.32 0.12
C ASP A 584 11.03 29.25 -0.09
N ALA A 585 11.01 30.09 -1.13
CA ALA A 585 12.02 31.13 -1.34
C ALA A 585 11.96 32.24 -0.26
N VAL A 586 10.77 32.57 0.21
CA VAL A 586 10.56 33.52 1.29
C VAL A 586 10.99 32.96 2.64
N GLU A 587 10.69 31.70 2.94
CA GLU A 587 11.18 31.02 4.14
C GLU A 587 12.70 31.11 4.28
N ALA A 588 13.43 31.14 3.15
CA ALA A 588 14.89 31.24 3.14
C ALA A 588 15.46 32.57 3.67
N VAL A 589 14.69 33.63 3.61
CA VAL A 589 15.17 34.99 3.89
C VAL A 589 14.50 35.64 5.11
N VAL A 590 13.35 35.16 5.54
CA VAL A 590 12.69 35.64 6.76
C VAL A 590 13.49 35.21 7.98
N PRO A 591 13.81 36.11 8.91
CA PRO A 591 14.50 35.76 10.15
C PRO A 591 13.74 34.68 10.94
N ALA A 592 14.44 33.70 11.49
CA ALA A 592 13.85 32.54 12.16
C ALA A 592 12.89 32.95 13.31
N ASN A 593 13.18 34.02 14.05
CA ASN A 593 12.30 34.51 15.10
C ASN A 593 11.02 35.23 14.61
N LYS A 594 10.87 35.39 13.29
CA LYS A 594 9.68 35.95 12.64
C LYS A 594 8.89 34.91 11.87
N TRP A 595 9.47 33.73 11.63
CA TRP A 595 8.79 32.62 10.95
C TRP A 595 7.99 31.81 11.96
N THR A 596 6.68 31.78 11.82
CA THR A 596 5.77 31.19 12.82
C THR A 596 5.45 29.72 12.60
N LEU A 597 5.74 29.20 11.40
CA LEU A 597 5.54 27.78 11.07
C LEU A 597 6.75 26.93 11.51
N ALA A 598 6.52 25.70 11.93
CA ALA A 598 7.63 24.79 12.16
C ALA A 598 8.37 24.49 10.84
N THR A 599 9.68 24.56 10.88
CA THR A 599 10.56 24.30 9.74
C THR A 599 10.86 22.82 9.60
N TYR A 600 11.37 22.39 8.44
CA TYR A 600 11.84 21.03 8.26
C TYR A 600 12.96 20.64 9.21
N LYS A 601 13.78 21.59 9.68
CA LYS A 601 14.78 21.35 10.70
C LYS A 601 14.13 20.82 12.00
N GLU A 602 13.04 21.46 12.43
CA GLU A 602 12.33 21.09 13.66
C GLU A 602 11.53 19.80 13.51
N LEU A 603 11.05 19.48 12.30
CA LEU A 603 10.23 18.31 12.04
C LEU A 603 11.04 17.05 11.75
N LEU A 604 12.18 17.18 11.05
CA LEU A 604 12.91 16.03 10.51
C LEU A 604 14.14 15.61 11.33
N PHE A 605 14.55 16.39 12.34
CA PHE A 605 15.76 16.10 13.11
C PHE A 605 15.48 16.17 14.60
N LEU A 606 15.11 15.02 15.19
CA LEU A 606 14.81 14.90 16.63
C LEU A 606 16.00 15.27 17.52
N ASP A 607 17.21 14.99 17.08
CA ASP A 607 18.46 15.29 17.77
C ASP A 607 18.82 16.78 17.80
N SER A 608 18.17 17.60 17.00
CA SER A 608 18.41 19.04 16.89
C SER A 608 17.39 19.90 17.62
N THR A 609 16.35 19.31 18.17
CA THR A 609 15.38 20.00 19.01
C THR A 609 15.91 20.09 20.43
N ASP A 610 15.85 21.30 21.05
CA ASP A 610 16.16 21.46 22.48
C ASP A 610 15.30 20.46 23.27
N SER A 611 15.97 19.55 23.91
CA SER A 611 15.34 18.42 24.56
C SER A 611 14.63 18.86 25.84
N GLN A 612 13.35 19.16 25.72
CA GLN A 612 12.44 18.94 26.85
C GLN A 612 12.28 17.44 27.19
N TRP A 613 13.03 16.61 26.49
CA TRP A 613 13.19 15.18 26.75
C TRP A 613 14.24 14.90 27.85
N GLY A 614 14.46 15.85 28.74
CA GLY A 614 15.16 15.64 29.98
C GLY A 614 14.43 14.53 30.74
N MET A 615 15.16 13.43 30.97
CA MET A 615 14.81 12.20 31.69
C MET A 615 13.92 12.44 32.89
#